data_909ea7da63aece86bb1226fc28b71a7a
#
_entry.id   909ea7da63aece86bb1226fc28b71a7a
#
_cell.length_a   1.000
_cell.length_b   1.000
_cell.length_c   1.000
_cell.angle_alpha   90.00
_cell.angle_beta   90.00
_cell.angle_gamma   90.00
#
_symmetry.space_group_name_H-M   'P 1'
#
loop_
_entity.id
_entity.type
_entity.pdbx_description
1 polymer ?
#
loop_
_entity_poly.entity_id
_entity_poly.type
_entity_poly.pdbx_seq_one_letter_code
_entity_poly.pdbx_strand_id
1 'polypeptide(L)'
;MNILKKMRGLLSLFSLTKGRTVGDLLLLFPLTIMAQDDVISCLEVYNLKTNTHTVVREFDYKIEAPNWSPDGKWFVYNSGGRLFKLPTENPSAEPIEIDTGSAKGCNNDHVISSDGKWIGLSDKWPSKVFVVPFEGGEPREVTPDGPSYLHGISPDGSEVAYCAFRGDKRAVCTKRLDDSPERCLTDADGLNDGPEYSPDGRHIWFNSSRTGEMHVWRMNVDGTEQTQMTFHDSLYSWFPHVSPNGKWVVYICYSKGDLKADEHLPNKNVELRLMTSKGKKDRQLVELFGGQGTINVNSWAPDSKAFAFVSYRLKR
;
A
#
# COMPACT_ATOMS: atom_id res chain seq x y z
N MET A 1 8.76 -37.36 18.87
CA MET A 1 7.61 -37.88 19.66
C MET A 1 7.40 -36.94 20.84
N ASN A 2 6.63 -35.87 20.70
CA ASN A 2 6.13 -34.99 21.80
C ASN A 2 5.61 -33.63 21.32
N ILE A 3 4.88 -33.58 20.18
CA ILE A 3 4.13 -32.37 19.79
C ILE A 3 2.62 -32.62 19.80
N LEU A 4 2.19 -33.88 19.82
CA LEU A 4 0.75 -34.28 19.79
C LEU A 4 0.06 -34.32 21.17
N LYS A 5 0.77 -34.04 22.28
CA LYS A 5 0.19 -34.07 23.63
C LYS A 5 -0.28 -32.71 24.18
N LYS A 6 0.01 -31.60 23.48
CA LYS A 6 -0.37 -30.24 23.93
C LYS A 6 -1.70 -29.72 23.37
N MET A 7 -2.34 -30.45 22.44
CA MET A 7 -3.61 -30.02 21.82
C MET A 7 -4.87 -30.68 22.38
N ARG A 8 -4.79 -31.45 23.46
CA ARG A 8 -5.97 -32.10 24.09
C ARG A 8 -6.57 -31.34 25.30
N GLY A 9 -6.05 -30.15 25.62
CA GLY A 9 -6.48 -29.40 26.81
C GLY A 9 -7.48 -28.26 26.60
N LEU A 10 -7.91 -27.95 25.34
CA LEU A 10 -8.78 -26.81 25.07
C LEU A 10 -10.19 -27.14 24.54
N LEU A 11 -10.64 -28.39 24.68
CA LEU A 11 -11.94 -28.85 24.15
C LEU A 11 -12.94 -29.30 25.22
N SER A 12 -12.93 -28.73 26.43
CA SER A 12 -13.91 -29.07 27.44
C SER A 12 -14.41 -27.82 28.19
N LEU A 13 -15.12 -26.92 27.56
CA LEU A 13 -15.93 -25.88 28.21
C LEU A 13 -16.90 -25.24 27.20
N PHE A 14 -17.85 -26.00 26.68
CA PHE A 14 -19.15 -25.47 26.24
C PHE A 14 -20.23 -26.49 26.48
N SER A 15 -20.90 -26.30 27.63
CA SER A 15 -22.13 -26.97 28.00
C SER A 15 -23.32 -26.29 27.32
N LEU A 16 -24.20 -27.12 26.79
CA LEU A 16 -25.45 -26.81 26.09
C LEU A 16 -26.41 -25.89 26.87
N THR A 17 -26.89 -24.83 26.17
CA THR A 17 -28.26 -24.37 26.37
C THR A 17 -29.00 -24.30 25.04
N LYS A 18 -30.16 -24.93 24.97
CA LYS A 18 -31.06 -24.99 23.83
C LYS A 18 -31.72 -23.64 23.54
N GLY A 19 -31.79 -23.23 22.28
CA GLY A 19 -32.82 -22.32 21.81
C GLY A 19 -32.48 -21.45 20.59
N ARG A 20 -33.00 -21.87 19.43
CA ARG A 20 -33.33 -21.11 18.20
C ARG A 20 -32.23 -20.80 17.19
N THR A 21 -32.40 -21.44 16.06
CA THR A 21 -31.90 -21.31 14.72
C THR A 21 -31.77 -19.89 14.16
N VAL A 22 -30.55 -19.48 13.82
CA VAL A 22 -30.18 -18.74 12.62
C VAL A 22 -28.81 -19.30 12.19
N GLY A 23 -28.74 -19.77 10.97
CA GLY A 23 -27.55 -20.45 10.48
C GLY A 23 -26.40 -19.47 10.22
N ASP A 24 -25.50 -19.35 11.15
CA ASP A 24 -24.17 -18.77 10.93
C ASP A 24 -23.28 -19.85 10.32
N LEU A 25 -23.22 -19.86 9.00
CA LEU A 25 -22.22 -20.58 8.25
C LEU A 25 -20.87 -19.87 8.47
N LEU A 26 -20.14 -20.29 9.50
CA LEU A 26 -18.73 -19.97 9.65
C LEU A 26 -17.99 -20.58 8.46
N LEU A 27 -17.80 -19.80 7.39
CA LEU A 27 -16.84 -20.08 6.34
C LEU A 27 -15.44 -20.01 6.98
N LEU A 28 -14.95 -21.15 7.43
CA LEU A 28 -13.53 -21.38 7.67
C LEU A 28 -12.81 -21.27 6.31
N PHE A 29 -12.39 -20.07 5.96
CA PHE A 29 -11.38 -19.92 4.94
C PHE A 29 -10.12 -20.60 5.46
N PRO A 30 -9.53 -21.56 4.70
CA PRO A 30 -8.20 -22.01 5.03
C PRO A 30 -7.27 -20.80 4.82
N LEU A 31 -6.80 -20.19 5.92
CA LEU A 31 -5.60 -19.37 5.87
C LEU A 31 -4.46 -20.31 5.43
N THR A 32 -4.25 -20.42 4.15
CA THR A 32 -2.93 -20.79 3.63
C THR A 32 -2.04 -19.60 3.97
N ILE A 33 -1.44 -19.65 5.17
CA ILE A 33 -0.24 -18.88 5.47
C ILE A 33 0.82 -19.41 4.50
N MET A 34 0.89 -18.82 3.30
CA MET A 34 2.03 -18.99 2.44
C MET A 34 3.18 -18.41 3.25
N ALA A 35 4.14 -19.26 3.58
CA ALA A 35 5.28 -18.85 4.37
C ALA A 35 5.95 -17.65 3.68
N GLN A 36 6.30 -16.64 4.46
CA GLN A 36 6.92 -15.40 4.03
C GLN A 36 8.27 -15.63 3.31
N ASP A 37 8.76 -16.87 3.33
CA ASP A 37 10.08 -17.32 2.89
C ASP A 37 10.13 -17.93 1.47
N ASP A 38 9.00 -18.03 0.76
CA ASP A 38 8.94 -18.77 -0.49
C ASP A 38 9.22 -17.92 -1.75
N VAL A 39 9.59 -16.64 -1.57
CA VAL A 39 9.88 -15.75 -2.68
C VAL A 39 11.28 -15.14 -2.60
N ILE A 40 11.87 -14.90 -3.76
CA ILE A 40 12.96 -13.96 -3.97
C ILE A 40 12.32 -12.65 -4.40
N SER A 41 12.61 -11.55 -3.71
CA SER A 41 12.15 -10.22 -4.06
C SER A 41 13.21 -9.51 -4.89
N CYS A 42 12.80 -8.93 -6.02
CA CYS A 42 13.66 -8.12 -6.87
C CYS A 42 13.24 -6.65 -6.71
N LEU A 43 14.07 -5.83 -6.06
CA LEU A 43 13.92 -4.38 -6.12
C LEU A 43 14.37 -3.91 -7.50
N GLU A 44 13.46 -3.25 -8.22
CA GLU A 44 13.70 -2.82 -9.60
C GLU A 44 13.45 -1.33 -9.75
N VAL A 45 14.09 -0.74 -10.75
CA VAL A 45 13.88 0.65 -11.16
C VAL A 45 13.51 0.69 -12.63
N TYR A 46 12.35 1.29 -12.95
CA TYR A 46 11.94 1.61 -14.31
C TYR A 46 12.40 3.01 -14.70
N ASN A 47 13.08 3.14 -15.83
CA ASN A 47 13.54 4.42 -16.39
C ASN A 47 12.66 4.84 -17.56
N LEU A 48 11.99 5.99 -17.45
CA LEU A 48 11.07 6.48 -18.47
C LEU A 48 11.76 6.92 -19.76
N LYS A 49 13.03 7.32 -19.69
CA LYS A 49 13.76 7.79 -20.87
C LYS A 49 14.16 6.63 -21.78
N THR A 50 14.59 5.52 -21.19
CA THR A 50 15.01 4.32 -21.95
C THR A 50 13.85 3.35 -22.16
N ASN A 51 12.75 3.47 -21.42
CA ASN A 51 11.63 2.54 -21.34
C ASN A 51 12.11 1.11 -20.97
N THR A 52 13.04 1.02 -20.05
CA THR A 52 13.59 -0.25 -19.52
C THR A 52 13.56 -0.26 -18.03
N HIS A 53 13.52 -1.45 -17.44
CA HIS A 53 13.71 -1.64 -16.01
C HIS A 53 14.96 -2.49 -15.75
N THR A 54 15.54 -2.32 -14.57
CA THR A 54 16.73 -3.04 -14.13
C THR A 54 16.57 -3.47 -12.68
N VAL A 55 17.02 -4.68 -12.39
CA VAL A 55 17.10 -5.18 -11.00
C VAL A 55 18.23 -4.42 -10.29
N VAL A 56 17.87 -3.71 -9.24
CA VAL A 56 18.78 -2.95 -8.38
C VAL A 56 19.39 -3.87 -7.33
N ARG A 57 18.54 -4.73 -6.72
CA ARG A 57 18.96 -5.73 -5.73
C ARG A 57 17.97 -6.89 -5.66
N GLU A 58 18.48 -8.09 -5.44
CA GLU A 58 17.70 -9.26 -5.06
C GLU A 58 17.80 -9.52 -3.56
N PHE A 59 16.68 -9.96 -2.97
CA PHE A 59 16.60 -10.38 -1.57
C PHE A 59 16.07 -11.81 -1.53
N ASP A 60 16.65 -12.65 -0.72
CA ASP A 60 16.20 -14.02 -0.46
C ASP A 60 15.02 -14.11 0.52
N TYR A 61 14.43 -12.96 0.83
CA TYR A 61 13.25 -12.77 1.67
C TYR A 61 12.30 -11.75 1.06
N LYS A 62 11.06 -11.71 1.58
CA LYS A 62 10.03 -10.79 1.10
C LYS A 62 10.32 -9.36 1.54
N ILE A 63 10.39 -8.45 0.57
CA ILE A 63 10.30 -7.00 0.77
C ILE A 63 9.10 -6.47 0.02
N GLU A 64 8.55 -5.32 0.44
CA GLU A 64 7.35 -4.72 -0.15
C GLU A 64 7.45 -3.21 -0.21
N ALA A 65 6.71 -2.63 -1.16
CA ALA A 65 6.35 -1.21 -1.23
C ALA A 65 7.55 -0.24 -1.13
N PRO A 66 8.46 -0.23 -2.10
CA PRO A 66 9.61 0.66 -2.03
C PRO A 66 9.18 2.12 -2.15
N ASN A 67 9.63 2.99 -1.24
CA ASN A 67 9.61 4.43 -1.41
C ASN A 67 10.99 4.91 -1.86
N TRP A 68 11.03 5.93 -2.70
CA TRP A 68 12.26 6.67 -2.97
C TRP A 68 12.28 7.94 -2.12
N SER A 69 13.35 8.18 -1.34
CA SER A 69 13.42 9.37 -0.50
C SER A 69 13.48 10.66 -1.33
N PRO A 70 12.90 11.78 -0.86
CA PRO A 70 12.88 13.04 -1.61
C PRO A 70 14.25 13.62 -1.94
N ASP A 71 15.29 13.29 -1.16
CA ASP A 71 16.68 13.67 -1.44
C ASP A 71 17.39 12.74 -2.44
N GLY A 72 16.69 11.68 -2.88
CA GLY A 72 17.19 10.71 -3.85
C GLY A 72 18.15 9.67 -3.31
N LYS A 73 18.49 9.68 -2.00
CA LYS A 73 19.57 8.87 -1.45
C LYS A 73 19.16 7.49 -0.97
N TRP A 74 17.87 7.25 -0.73
CA TRP A 74 17.40 6.04 -0.08
C TRP A 74 16.20 5.41 -0.80
N PHE A 75 16.20 4.08 -0.87
CA PHE A 75 15.00 3.28 -0.99
C PHE A 75 14.57 2.86 0.42
N VAL A 76 13.32 3.12 0.79
CA VAL A 76 12.72 2.64 2.04
C VAL A 76 11.70 1.56 1.70
N TYR A 77 11.71 0.44 2.40
CA TYR A 77 10.79 -0.67 2.18
C TYR A 77 10.45 -1.38 3.50
N ASN A 78 9.38 -2.15 3.53
CA ASN A 78 9.06 -3.00 4.67
C ASN A 78 9.43 -4.45 4.42
N SER A 79 9.77 -5.15 5.50
CA SER A 79 9.97 -6.60 5.56
C SER A 79 9.74 -7.10 6.98
N GLY A 80 8.98 -8.18 7.14
CA GLY A 80 8.78 -8.82 8.45
C GLY A 80 8.22 -7.90 9.54
N GLY A 81 7.41 -6.90 9.16
CA GLY A 81 6.85 -5.92 10.10
C GLY A 81 7.79 -4.78 10.49
N ARG A 82 8.92 -4.64 9.81
CA ARG A 82 9.95 -3.61 10.04
C ARG A 82 10.16 -2.77 8.79
N LEU A 83 10.66 -1.56 8.98
CA LEU A 83 11.10 -0.68 7.89
C LEU A 83 12.62 -0.70 7.77
N PHE A 84 13.09 -0.69 6.53
CA PHE A 84 14.51 -0.64 6.19
C PHE A 84 14.79 0.46 5.19
N LYS A 85 15.99 1.04 5.25
CA LYS A 85 16.51 1.96 4.23
C LYS A 85 17.77 1.38 3.57
N LEU A 86 17.85 1.54 2.24
CA LEU A 86 18.93 1.06 1.40
C LEU A 86 19.50 2.21 0.58
N PRO A 87 20.83 2.46 0.56
CA PRO A 87 21.40 3.55 -0.23
C PRO A 87 21.17 3.34 -1.73
N THR A 88 20.68 4.35 -2.44
CA THR A 88 20.46 4.28 -3.89
C THR A 88 21.77 4.20 -4.69
N GLU A 89 22.84 4.84 -4.20
CA GLU A 89 24.16 4.84 -4.86
C GLU A 89 24.95 3.54 -4.60
N ASN A 90 24.61 2.80 -3.54
CA ASN A 90 25.24 1.51 -3.21
C ASN A 90 24.19 0.48 -2.78
N PRO A 91 23.39 -0.06 -3.71
CA PRO A 91 22.33 -1.01 -3.37
C PRO A 91 22.83 -2.37 -2.85
N SER A 92 24.13 -2.65 -2.96
CA SER A 92 24.75 -3.86 -2.37
C SER A 92 25.10 -3.72 -0.88
N ALA A 93 24.99 -2.50 -0.32
CA ALA A 93 25.21 -2.30 1.12
C ALA A 93 24.18 -3.04 1.97
N GLU A 94 24.53 -3.34 3.21
CA GLU A 94 23.57 -3.91 4.16
C GLU A 94 22.43 -2.91 4.42
N PRO A 95 21.15 -3.34 4.35
CA PRO A 95 20.02 -2.51 4.68
C PRO A 95 20.08 -2.04 6.14
N ILE A 96 19.71 -0.81 6.37
CA ILE A 96 19.67 -0.22 7.72
C ILE A 96 18.23 -0.26 8.21
N GLU A 97 17.96 -0.97 9.31
CA GLU A 97 16.65 -0.93 9.97
C GLU A 97 16.37 0.49 10.48
N ILE A 98 15.18 1.01 10.20
CA ILE A 98 14.67 2.24 10.79
C ILE A 98 13.95 1.84 12.08
N ASP A 99 14.45 2.32 13.22
CA ASP A 99 13.78 2.06 14.49
C ASP A 99 12.42 2.76 14.54
N THR A 100 11.37 1.99 14.57
CA THR A 100 9.98 2.47 14.64
C THR A 100 9.41 2.37 16.06
N GLY A 101 10.27 2.33 17.08
CA GLY A 101 9.88 2.29 18.49
C GLY A 101 8.93 1.15 18.80
N SER A 102 7.75 1.48 19.29
CA SER A 102 6.69 0.51 19.64
C SER A 102 5.92 -0.04 18.43
N ALA A 103 6.02 0.55 17.23
CA ALA A 103 5.38 0.06 16.00
C ALA A 103 6.23 -1.05 15.37
N LYS A 104 5.86 -2.32 15.59
CA LYS A 104 6.63 -3.51 15.17
C LYS A 104 5.84 -4.45 14.25
N GLY A 105 4.73 -3.99 13.72
CA GLY A 105 3.89 -4.69 12.75
C GLY A 105 3.61 -3.83 11.52
N CYS A 106 4.62 -3.06 11.04
CA CYS A 106 4.50 -2.21 9.87
C CYS A 106 4.18 -3.05 8.63
N ASN A 107 3.16 -2.64 7.89
CA ASN A 107 2.78 -3.25 6.63
C ASN A 107 3.36 -2.46 5.44
N ASN A 108 2.86 -2.74 4.24
CA ASN A 108 3.29 -2.09 2.99
C ASN A 108 2.69 -0.68 2.77
N ASP A 109 2.07 -0.09 3.79
CA ASP A 109 1.50 1.26 3.73
C ASP A 109 2.38 2.21 4.57
N HIS A 110 3.47 2.66 3.98
CA HIS A 110 4.40 3.62 4.58
C HIS A 110 4.80 4.67 3.56
N VAL A 111 4.87 5.92 3.96
CA VAL A 111 5.12 7.07 3.07
C VAL A 111 6.10 8.03 3.73
N ILE A 112 7.10 8.49 2.97
CA ILE A 112 8.05 9.50 3.43
C ILE A 112 7.44 10.90 3.20
N SER A 113 7.55 11.79 4.19
CA SER A 113 7.14 13.19 4.05
C SER A 113 7.94 13.89 2.95
N SER A 114 7.35 14.89 2.29
CA SER A 114 7.98 15.61 1.17
C SER A 114 9.29 16.32 1.56
N ASP A 115 9.45 16.71 2.85
CA ASP A 115 10.67 17.29 3.40
C ASP A 115 11.70 16.23 3.85
N GLY A 116 11.36 14.93 3.74
CA GLY A 116 12.22 13.80 4.10
C GLY A 116 12.48 13.62 5.60
N LYS A 117 11.77 14.33 6.49
CA LYS A 117 12.09 14.32 7.91
C LYS A 117 11.37 13.24 8.71
N TRP A 118 10.26 12.70 8.20
CA TRP A 118 9.47 11.70 8.90
C TRP A 118 8.80 10.73 7.93
N ILE A 119 8.37 9.62 8.47
CA ILE A 119 7.64 8.55 7.78
C ILE A 119 6.30 8.38 8.45
N GLY A 120 5.24 8.38 7.65
CA GLY A 120 3.96 7.84 8.05
C GLY A 120 3.94 6.34 7.80
N LEU A 121 3.29 5.58 8.66
CA LEU A 121 3.19 4.12 8.55
C LEU A 121 1.88 3.60 9.14
N SER A 122 1.45 2.45 8.66
CA SER A 122 0.37 1.68 9.26
C SER A 122 0.94 0.53 10.08
N ASP A 123 0.43 0.31 11.28
CA ASP A 123 0.93 -0.72 12.20
C ASP A 123 -0.19 -1.46 12.92
N LYS A 124 0.01 -2.77 13.10
CA LYS A 124 -0.82 -3.71 13.88
C LYS A 124 -2.26 -3.89 13.37
N TRP A 125 -2.97 -4.77 14.03
CA TRP A 125 -4.40 -5.01 13.84
C TRP A 125 -5.17 -4.67 15.12
N PRO A 126 -6.27 -3.89 15.07
CA PRO A 126 -6.77 -3.16 13.90
C PRO A 126 -5.76 -2.06 13.49
N SER A 127 -5.46 -1.97 12.18
CA SER A 127 -4.42 -1.07 11.67
C SER A 127 -4.72 0.38 12.03
N LYS A 128 -3.68 1.10 12.48
CA LYS A 128 -3.71 2.54 12.74
C LYS A 128 -2.55 3.24 12.09
N VAL A 129 -2.70 4.51 11.83
CA VAL A 129 -1.66 5.36 11.25
C VAL A 129 -0.80 6.00 12.34
N PHE A 130 0.49 5.89 12.17
CA PHE A 130 1.52 6.50 13.02
C PHE A 130 2.47 7.35 12.18
N VAL A 131 3.17 8.26 12.83
CA VAL A 131 4.30 9.00 12.26
C VAL A 131 5.54 8.82 13.13
N VAL A 132 6.70 8.67 12.50
CA VAL A 132 8.01 8.47 13.15
C VAL A 132 9.06 9.31 12.44
N PRO A 133 10.10 9.84 13.14
CA PRO A 133 11.21 10.51 12.47
C PRO A 133 11.88 9.59 11.44
N PHE A 134 12.36 10.14 10.32
CA PHE A 134 13.05 9.35 9.28
C PHE A 134 14.27 8.60 9.80
N GLU A 135 14.96 9.15 10.79
CA GLU A 135 16.11 8.51 11.44
C GLU A 135 15.71 7.51 12.54
N GLY A 136 14.42 7.31 12.76
CA GLY A 136 13.88 6.44 13.79
C GLY A 136 13.50 7.14 15.09
N GLY A 137 12.76 6.44 15.95
CA GLY A 137 12.30 6.90 17.26
C GLY A 137 10.92 6.38 17.64
N GLU A 138 10.36 6.87 18.74
CA GLU A 138 9.01 6.48 19.17
C GLU A 138 7.95 7.04 18.21
N PRO A 139 7.03 6.19 17.73
CA PRO A 139 5.97 6.60 16.84
C PRO A 139 4.88 7.36 17.59
N ARG A 140 4.35 8.41 16.96
CA ARG A 140 3.15 9.11 17.42
C ARG A 140 1.93 8.62 16.65
N GLU A 141 0.90 8.15 17.35
CA GLU A 141 -0.38 7.77 16.77
C GLU A 141 -1.09 9.00 16.17
N VAL A 142 -1.65 8.83 14.98
CA VAL A 142 -2.38 9.88 14.25
C VAL A 142 -3.87 9.58 14.21
N THR A 143 -4.26 8.35 13.88
CA THR A 143 -5.68 7.97 13.79
C THR A 143 -6.17 7.35 15.08
N PRO A 144 -7.25 7.87 15.67
CA PRO A 144 -7.80 7.32 16.93
C PRO A 144 -8.42 5.95 16.72
N ASP A 145 -9.01 5.72 15.55
CA ASP A 145 -9.75 4.52 15.22
C ASP A 145 -9.09 3.72 14.10
N GLY A 146 -9.27 2.40 14.15
CA GLY A 146 -8.84 1.47 13.10
C GLY A 146 -10.02 0.60 12.63
N PRO A 147 -9.91 -0.08 11.49
CA PRO A 147 -8.76 -0.08 10.60
C PRO A 147 -8.56 1.23 9.82
N SER A 148 -7.33 1.67 9.74
CA SER A 148 -6.88 2.82 8.94
C SER A 148 -5.55 2.46 8.27
N TYR A 149 -5.48 2.57 6.94
CA TYR A 149 -4.34 2.19 6.10
C TYR A 149 -3.80 3.41 5.38
N LEU A 150 -2.57 3.80 5.69
CA LEU A 150 -1.93 5.01 5.17
C LEU A 150 -1.51 4.85 3.71
N HIS A 151 -1.78 5.88 2.89
CA HIS A 151 -1.27 5.92 1.51
C HIS A 151 -0.73 7.28 1.09
N GLY A 152 -1.07 8.36 1.76
CA GLY A 152 -0.67 9.70 1.34
C GLY A 152 -0.31 10.64 2.48
N ILE A 153 0.57 11.58 2.16
CA ILE A 153 0.93 12.73 3.01
C ILE A 153 0.76 13.98 2.15
N SER A 154 0.13 15.02 2.70
CA SER A 154 0.00 16.31 2.00
C SER A 154 1.39 16.90 1.69
N PRO A 155 1.57 17.62 0.58
CA PRO A 155 2.88 18.17 0.20
C PRO A 155 3.51 19.10 1.25
N ASP A 156 2.68 19.75 2.07
CA ASP A 156 3.12 20.59 3.20
C ASP A 156 3.43 19.79 4.49
N GLY A 157 3.17 18.46 4.46
CA GLY A 157 3.41 17.57 5.60
C GLY A 157 2.42 17.73 6.75
N SER A 158 1.33 18.48 6.59
CA SER A 158 0.39 18.78 7.69
C SER A 158 -0.74 17.78 7.86
N GLU A 159 -1.01 16.94 6.85
CA GLU A 159 -2.16 16.04 6.80
C GLU A 159 -1.78 14.69 6.18
N VAL A 160 -2.39 13.61 6.66
CA VAL A 160 -2.28 12.28 6.09
C VAL A 160 -3.59 11.87 5.43
N ALA A 161 -3.51 11.05 4.36
CA ALA A 161 -4.65 10.42 3.70
C ALA A 161 -4.54 8.91 3.78
N TYR A 162 -5.64 8.24 4.05
CA TYR A 162 -5.69 6.81 4.31
C TYR A 162 -7.03 6.19 3.94
N CYS A 163 -7.04 4.89 3.70
CA CYS A 163 -8.26 4.10 3.64
C CYS A 163 -8.73 3.82 5.06
N ALA A 164 -9.96 4.20 5.38
CA ALA A 164 -10.55 4.03 6.69
C ALA A 164 -11.79 3.12 6.64
N PHE A 165 -11.88 2.18 7.57
CA PHE A 165 -13.09 1.39 7.77
C PHE A 165 -13.88 2.02 8.90
N ARG A 166 -15.03 2.61 8.56
CA ARG A 166 -15.92 3.30 9.49
C ARG A 166 -17.34 2.74 9.35
N GLY A 167 -17.74 1.87 10.27
CA GLY A 167 -18.95 1.07 10.11
C GLY A 167 -18.87 0.20 8.86
N ASP A 168 -19.87 0.29 7.99
CA ASP A 168 -19.95 -0.46 6.73
C ASP A 168 -19.18 0.23 5.57
N LYS A 169 -18.66 1.44 5.79
CA LYS A 169 -17.96 2.23 4.77
C LYS A 169 -16.47 1.93 4.77
N ARG A 170 -15.91 1.84 3.58
CA ARG A 170 -14.47 1.79 3.28
C ARG A 170 -14.14 3.06 2.50
N ALA A 171 -13.71 4.08 3.21
CA ALA A 171 -13.65 5.44 2.71
C ALA A 171 -12.22 5.98 2.65
N VAL A 172 -11.95 6.86 1.69
CA VAL A 172 -10.80 7.75 1.75
C VAL A 172 -11.09 8.81 2.80
N CYS A 173 -10.26 8.84 3.84
CA CYS A 173 -10.32 9.84 4.89
C CYS A 173 -8.99 10.57 5.00
N THR A 174 -9.01 11.77 5.57
CA THR A 174 -7.83 12.57 5.90
C THR A 174 -7.83 12.97 7.36
N LYS A 175 -6.64 13.16 7.90
CA LYS A 175 -6.43 13.61 9.27
C LYS A 175 -5.22 14.52 9.33
N ARG A 176 -5.44 15.73 9.82
CA ARG A 176 -4.32 16.64 10.13
C ARG A 176 -3.48 16.10 11.29
N LEU A 177 -2.22 16.43 11.28
CA LEU A 177 -1.29 16.04 12.36
C LEU A 177 -1.48 16.87 13.65
N ASP A 178 -2.45 17.75 13.66
CA ASP A 178 -2.95 18.46 14.84
C ASP A 178 -4.17 17.75 15.46
N ASP A 179 -4.81 18.37 16.44
CA ASP A 179 -5.99 17.83 17.13
C ASP A 179 -7.31 17.97 16.35
N SER A 180 -7.29 18.42 15.09
CA SER A 180 -8.47 18.52 14.24
C SER A 180 -9.12 17.15 14.03
N PRO A 181 -10.45 17.06 13.85
CA PRO A 181 -11.12 15.79 13.61
C PRO A 181 -10.75 15.17 12.27
N GLU A 182 -10.92 13.84 12.15
CA GLU A 182 -10.89 13.11 10.88
C GLU A 182 -11.95 13.65 9.93
N ARG A 183 -11.63 13.68 8.63
CA ARG A 183 -12.59 14.00 7.55
C ARG A 183 -12.61 12.86 6.55
N CYS A 184 -13.75 12.21 6.36
CA CYS A 184 -13.92 11.25 5.27
C CYS A 184 -14.44 11.96 4.02
N LEU A 185 -13.71 11.79 2.92
CA LEU A 185 -13.92 12.51 1.66
C LEU A 185 -14.77 11.71 0.66
N THR A 186 -14.89 10.40 0.86
CA THR A 186 -15.74 9.53 0.03
C THR A 186 -16.82 8.87 0.88
N ASP A 187 -18.03 8.79 0.31
CA ASP A 187 -19.19 8.11 0.90
C ASP A 187 -19.82 7.08 -0.05
N ALA A 188 -19.19 6.85 -1.20
CA ALA A 188 -19.67 5.90 -2.19
C ALA A 188 -19.53 4.46 -1.68
N ASP A 189 -20.43 3.58 -2.13
CA ASP A 189 -20.35 2.15 -1.85
C ASP A 189 -19.09 1.52 -2.47
N GLY A 190 -18.75 0.33 -1.98
CA GLY A 190 -17.54 -0.39 -2.38
C GLY A 190 -16.30 0.04 -1.61
N LEU A 191 -15.15 -0.41 -2.09
CA LEU A 191 -13.84 -0.04 -1.53
C LEU A 191 -13.35 1.25 -2.17
N ASN A 192 -12.96 2.22 -1.33
CA ASN A 192 -12.26 3.43 -1.74
C ASN A 192 -10.92 3.45 -1.01
N ASP A 193 -9.81 3.33 -1.74
CA ASP A 193 -8.49 3.00 -1.19
C ASP A 193 -7.35 3.71 -1.93
N GLY A 194 -6.13 3.59 -1.41
CA GLY A 194 -4.91 4.10 -2.03
C GLY A 194 -4.86 5.62 -2.23
N PRO A 195 -5.32 6.46 -1.27
CA PRO A 195 -5.34 7.91 -1.47
C PRO A 195 -3.93 8.52 -1.45
N GLU A 196 -3.59 9.23 -2.52
CA GLU A 196 -2.33 9.96 -2.65
C GLU A 196 -2.56 11.40 -3.08
N TYR A 197 -1.90 12.35 -2.41
CA TYR A 197 -1.94 13.76 -2.82
C TYR A 197 -1.14 13.99 -4.10
N SER A 198 -1.68 14.82 -5.00
CA SER A 198 -0.87 15.39 -6.08
C SER A 198 0.21 16.32 -5.52
N PRO A 199 1.39 16.44 -6.18
CA PRO A 199 2.48 17.27 -5.67
C PRO A 199 2.16 18.75 -5.50
N ASP A 200 1.14 19.26 -6.23
CA ASP A 200 0.66 20.63 -6.12
C ASP A 200 -0.36 20.84 -4.98
N GLY A 201 -0.70 19.76 -4.25
CA GLY A 201 -1.66 19.78 -3.15
C GLY A 201 -3.12 20.04 -3.53
N ARG A 202 -3.46 19.98 -4.82
CA ARG A 202 -4.83 20.33 -5.28
C ARG A 202 -5.76 19.14 -5.37
N HIS A 203 -5.20 17.93 -5.56
CA HIS A 203 -5.99 16.73 -5.80
C HIS A 203 -5.55 15.60 -4.91
N ILE A 204 -6.46 14.66 -4.68
CA ILE A 204 -6.19 13.33 -4.15
C ILE A 204 -6.54 12.33 -5.25
N TRP A 205 -5.58 11.46 -5.59
CA TRP A 205 -5.74 10.31 -6.44
C TRP A 205 -6.04 9.10 -5.56
N PHE A 206 -6.90 8.22 -6.00
CA PHE A 206 -7.30 7.03 -5.24
C PHE A 206 -7.86 5.97 -6.19
N ASN A 207 -8.10 4.79 -5.70
CA ASN A 207 -8.84 3.77 -6.43
C ASN A 207 -10.19 3.48 -5.78
N SER A 208 -11.18 3.10 -6.58
CA SER A 208 -12.54 2.86 -6.10
C SER A 208 -13.26 1.82 -6.94
N SER A 209 -13.98 0.93 -6.25
CA SER A 209 -14.85 -0.07 -6.88
C SER A 209 -16.32 0.35 -6.96
N ARG A 210 -16.63 1.62 -6.75
CA ARG A 210 -18.01 2.18 -6.71
C ARG A 210 -18.85 1.96 -7.96
N THR A 211 -18.20 1.71 -9.11
CA THR A 211 -18.86 1.41 -10.38
C THR A 211 -19.01 -0.09 -10.63
N GLY A 212 -18.70 -0.94 -9.63
CA GLY A 212 -18.67 -2.40 -9.74
C GLY A 212 -17.29 -2.97 -10.10
N GLU A 213 -16.36 -2.11 -10.54
CA GLU A 213 -15.01 -2.47 -10.97
C GLU A 213 -13.99 -1.52 -10.37
N MET A 214 -12.78 -2.01 -10.09
CA MET A 214 -11.73 -1.19 -9.51
C MET A 214 -11.07 -0.33 -10.58
N HIS A 215 -11.21 0.98 -10.41
CA HIS A 215 -10.62 2.00 -11.26
C HIS A 215 -9.87 3.06 -10.45
N VAL A 216 -8.92 3.72 -11.12
CA VAL A 216 -8.29 4.93 -10.59
C VAL A 216 -9.25 6.11 -10.72
N TRP A 217 -9.34 6.90 -9.67
CA TRP A 217 -10.13 8.11 -9.54
C TRP A 217 -9.27 9.28 -9.07
N ARG A 218 -9.77 10.48 -9.27
CA ARG A 218 -9.18 11.71 -8.76
C ARG A 218 -10.28 12.63 -8.23
N MET A 219 -10.01 13.35 -7.15
CA MET A 219 -10.89 14.35 -6.58
C MET A 219 -10.11 15.61 -6.15
N ASN A 220 -10.79 16.71 -5.90
CA ASN A 220 -10.21 17.84 -5.19
C ASN A 220 -9.88 17.44 -3.73
N VAL A 221 -8.93 18.12 -3.08
CA VAL A 221 -8.55 17.83 -1.68
C VAL A 221 -9.66 18.05 -0.65
N ASP A 222 -10.74 18.72 -1.04
CA ASP A 222 -11.95 18.87 -0.23
C ASP A 222 -12.97 17.74 -0.43
N GLY A 223 -12.68 16.76 -1.31
CA GLY A 223 -13.53 15.62 -1.66
C GLY A 223 -14.49 15.87 -2.82
N THR A 224 -14.52 17.08 -3.39
CA THR A 224 -15.37 17.42 -4.54
C THR A 224 -14.79 16.95 -5.88
N GLU A 225 -15.59 16.99 -6.95
CA GLU A 225 -15.19 16.67 -8.34
C GLU A 225 -14.56 15.29 -8.51
N GLN A 226 -15.13 14.27 -7.86
CA GLN A 226 -14.64 12.89 -7.97
C GLN A 226 -14.81 12.36 -9.40
N THR A 227 -13.70 12.16 -10.10
CA THR A 227 -13.66 11.82 -11.52
C THR A 227 -12.94 10.51 -11.75
N GLN A 228 -13.54 9.58 -12.50
CA GLN A 228 -12.87 8.35 -12.93
C GLN A 228 -11.80 8.65 -13.97
N MET A 229 -10.64 8.03 -13.83
CA MET A 229 -9.46 8.30 -14.66
C MET A 229 -9.03 7.10 -15.52
N THR A 230 -9.41 5.86 -15.15
CA THR A 230 -9.14 4.64 -15.94
C THR A 230 -10.44 3.96 -16.35
N PHE A 231 -10.44 3.32 -17.55
CA PHE A 231 -11.63 2.74 -18.19
C PHE A 231 -11.30 1.41 -18.88
N HIS A 232 -10.55 0.54 -18.21
CA HIS A 232 -10.15 -0.74 -18.79
C HIS A 232 -11.29 -1.76 -18.72
N ASP A 233 -11.57 -2.41 -19.84
CA ASP A 233 -12.58 -3.48 -19.92
C ASP A 233 -12.13 -4.79 -19.28
N SER A 234 -10.80 -5.06 -19.26
CA SER A 234 -10.22 -6.34 -18.83
C SER A 234 -9.32 -6.26 -17.59
N LEU A 235 -9.13 -5.07 -17.02
CA LEU A 235 -8.20 -4.83 -15.91
C LEU A 235 -8.85 -4.09 -14.75
N TYR A 236 -8.41 -4.43 -13.53
CA TYR A 236 -8.64 -3.66 -12.32
C TYR A 236 -7.43 -2.79 -12.02
N SER A 237 -7.62 -1.48 -11.84
CA SER A 237 -6.56 -0.48 -11.68
C SER A 237 -6.47 -0.02 -10.24
N TRP A 238 -5.27 -0.14 -9.63
CA TRP A 238 -5.00 0.10 -8.21
C TRP A 238 -3.82 1.04 -8.00
N PHE A 239 -3.78 1.70 -6.85
CA PHE A 239 -2.64 2.46 -6.30
C PHE A 239 -2.01 3.43 -7.30
N PRO A 240 -2.70 4.54 -7.62
CA PRO A 240 -2.17 5.57 -8.52
C PRO A 240 -1.11 6.42 -7.81
N HIS A 241 0.09 6.53 -8.38
CA HIS A 241 1.21 7.32 -7.86
C HIS A 241 1.61 8.42 -8.83
N VAL A 242 1.47 9.67 -8.37
CA VAL A 242 1.77 10.85 -9.18
C VAL A 242 3.27 11.15 -9.12
N SER A 243 3.88 11.39 -10.28
CA SER A 243 5.28 11.81 -10.35
C SER A 243 5.49 13.18 -9.68
N PRO A 244 6.66 13.46 -9.06
CA PRO A 244 6.95 14.74 -8.39
C PRO A 244 6.71 15.99 -9.25
N ASN A 245 6.89 15.90 -10.59
CA ASN A 245 6.61 17.00 -11.51
C ASN A 245 5.12 17.12 -11.90
N GLY A 246 4.23 16.29 -11.34
CA GLY A 246 2.79 16.31 -11.58
C GLY A 246 2.33 15.89 -12.97
N LYS A 247 3.22 15.31 -13.81
CA LYS A 247 2.90 15.03 -15.23
C LYS A 247 2.41 13.61 -15.49
N TRP A 248 2.88 12.65 -14.71
CA TRP A 248 2.68 11.23 -14.91
C TRP A 248 2.01 10.59 -13.71
N VAL A 249 1.28 9.52 -13.95
CA VAL A 249 0.72 8.64 -12.93
C VAL A 249 1.06 7.22 -13.29
N VAL A 250 1.81 6.52 -12.43
CA VAL A 250 2.03 5.08 -12.51
C VAL A 250 1.02 4.38 -11.61
N TYR A 251 0.55 3.22 -12.02
CA TYR A 251 -0.40 2.41 -11.25
C TYR A 251 -0.28 0.95 -11.61
N ILE A 252 -0.78 0.06 -10.76
CA ILE A 252 -0.75 -1.39 -10.95
C ILE A 252 -2.11 -1.89 -11.43
N CYS A 253 -2.10 -2.88 -12.32
CA CYS A 253 -3.30 -3.53 -12.82
C CYS A 253 -3.26 -5.03 -12.63
N TYR A 254 -4.41 -5.58 -12.26
CA TYR A 254 -4.70 -7.01 -12.21
C TYR A 254 -5.65 -7.37 -13.34
N SER A 255 -5.50 -8.56 -13.92
CA SER A 255 -6.47 -9.08 -14.88
C SER A 255 -7.81 -9.39 -14.20
N LYS A 256 -8.91 -8.97 -14.82
CA LYS A 256 -10.25 -9.39 -14.38
C LYS A 256 -10.37 -10.92 -14.50
N GLY A 257 -10.96 -11.56 -13.52
CA GLY A 257 -11.09 -13.01 -13.43
C GLY A 257 -10.05 -13.69 -12.54
N ASP A 258 -8.92 -13.04 -12.23
CA ASP A 258 -7.92 -13.54 -11.28
C ASP A 258 -8.31 -13.30 -9.82
N LEU A 259 -9.15 -12.30 -9.58
CA LEU A 259 -9.62 -11.88 -8.25
C LEU A 259 -10.90 -11.02 -8.36
N LYS A 260 -11.52 -10.71 -7.23
CA LYS A 260 -12.67 -9.80 -7.20
C LYS A 260 -12.23 -8.35 -7.38
N ALA A 261 -13.19 -7.48 -7.74
CA ALA A 261 -12.92 -6.07 -7.99
C ALA A 261 -12.34 -5.32 -6.77
N ASP A 262 -12.63 -5.76 -5.56
CA ASP A 262 -12.18 -5.17 -4.30
C ASP A 262 -11.03 -5.94 -3.61
N GLU A 263 -10.36 -6.84 -4.35
CA GLU A 263 -9.21 -7.60 -3.89
C GLU A 263 -7.93 -7.14 -4.59
N HIS A 264 -6.83 -7.05 -3.84
CA HIS A 264 -5.48 -6.81 -4.35
C HIS A 264 -4.51 -7.78 -3.66
N LEU A 265 -4.34 -8.95 -4.22
CA LEU A 265 -3.59 -10.05 -3.61
C LEU A 265 -2.11 -10.03 -4.04
N PRO A 266 -1.19 -10.51 -3.19
CA PRO A 266 0.19 -10.78 -3.60
C PRO A 266 0.26 -12.00 -4.53
N ASN A 267 1.43 -12.21 -5.16
CA ASN A 267 1.74 -13.40 -5.96
C ASN A 267 0.76 -13.60 -7.15
N LYS A 268 0.54 -12.53 -7.88
CA LYS A 268 -0.28 -12.49 -9.10
C LYS A 268 0.55 -12.02 -10.29
N ASN A 269 0.13 -12.40 -11.50
CA ASN A 269 0.61 -11.72 -12.70
C ASN A 269 -0.11 -10.37 -12.78
N VAL A 270 0.67 -9.32 -12.84
CA VAL A 270 0.19 -7.95 -12.86
C VAL A 270 0.96 -7.13 -13.89
N GLU A 271 0.42 -5.99 -14.25
CA GLU A 271 1.12 -5.03 -15.08
C GLU A 271 1.23 -3.67 -14.41
N LEU A 272 2.35 -3.00 -14.59
CA LEU A 272 2.50 -1.59 -14.29
C LEU A 272 2.15 -0.78 -15.53
N ARG A 273 1.34 0.24 -15.35
CA ARG A 273 0.89 1.15 -16.40
C ARG A 273 1.22 2.60 -16.07
N LEU A 274 1.31 3.41 -17.13
CA LEU A 274 1.59 4.83 -17.03
C LEU A 274 0.59 5.63 -17.84
N MET A 275 0.02 6.66 -17.24
CA MET A 275 -0.79 7.66 -17.93
C MET A 275 -0.32 9.08 -17.57
N THR A 276 -0.77 10.07 -18.33
CA THR A 276 -0.60 11.47 -17.91
C THR A 276 -1.55 11.79 -16.76
N SER A 277 -1.25 12.80 -15.94
CA SER A 277 -2.15 13.30 -14.90
C SER A 277 -3.50 13.84 -15.41
N LYS A 278 -3.69 13.85 -16.73
CA LYS A 278 -4.98 14.17 -17.39
C LYS A 278 -5.74 12.91 -17.81
N GLY A 279 -5.32 11.72 -17.42
CA GLY A 279 -5.94 10.45 -17.81
C GLY A 279 -5.77 10.10 -19.30
N LYS A 280 -4.68 10.57 -19.94
CA LYS A 280 -4.41 10.32 -21.36
C LYS A 280 -3.08 9.58 -21.54
N LYS A 281 -2.89 9.01 -22.74
CA LYS A 281 -1.66 8.29 -23.15
C LYS A 281 -1.36 7.12 -22.21
N ASP A 282 -2.42 6.42 -21.79
CA ASP A 282 -2.28 5.22 -21.00
C ASP A 282 -1.56 4.14 -21.78
N ARG A 283 -0.54 3.54 -21.18
CA ARG A 283 0.25 2.47 -21.76
C ARG A 283 0.80 1.52 -20.71
N GLN A 284 0.90 0.27 -21.06
CA GLN A 284 1.62 -0.73 -20.30
C GLN A 284 3.12 -0.44 -20.30
N LEU A 285 3.77 -0.66 -19.16
CA LEU A 285 5.22 -0.53 -18.99
C LEU A 285 5.90 -1.87 -18.81
N VAL A 286 5.41 -2.70 -17.89
CA VAL A 286 6.01 -3.96 -17.45
C VAL A 286 4.91 -4.95 -17.10
N GLU A 287 5.06 -6.20 -17.50
CA GLU A 287 4.36 -7.35 -16.92
C GLU A 287 5.30 -8.06 -15.95
N LEU A 288 4.78 -8.44 -14.78
CA LEU A 288 5.59 -9.05 -13.73
C LEU A 288 4.77 -9.94 -12.81
N PHE A 289 5.44 -10.85 -12.12
CA PHE A 289 4.85 -11.57 -11.00
C PHE A 289 5.04 -10.73 -9.73
N GLY A 290 3.92 -10.28 -9.14
CA GLY A 290 3.92 -9.29 -8.07
C GLY A 290 2.56 -9.20 -7.38
N GLY A 291 1.96 -8.02 -7.40
CA GLY A 291 0.67 -7.72 -6.77
C GLY A 291 0.83 -6.82 -5.56
N GLN A 292 0.09 -7.11 -4.49
CA GLN A 292 0.26 -6.38 -3.24
C GLN A 292 1.73 -6.45 -2.78
N GLY A 293 2.30 -5.30 -2.44
CA GLY A 293 3.72 -5.14 -2.11
C GLY A 293 4.59 -4.67 -3.29
N THR A 294 4.10 -4.74 -4.53
CA THR A 294 4.87 -4.30 -5.70
C THR A 294 5.07 -2.78 -5.72
N ILE A 295 4.00 -2.01 -5.59
CA ILE A 295 4.00 -0.54 -5.65
C ILE A 295 2.75 0.00 -4.92
N ASN A 296 2.64 -0.24 -3.62
CA ASN A 296 1.49 0.20 -2.83
C ASN A 296 1.55 1.68 -2.46
N VAL A 297 2.73 2.28 -2.54
CA VAL A 297 3.01 3.66 -2.12
C VAL A 297 3.90 4.33 -3.15
N ASN A 298 3.97 5.66 -3.14
CA ASN A 298 4.74 6.42 -4.11
C ASN A 298 6.24 6.10 -4.03
N SER A 299 6.79 5.72 -5.16
CA SER A 299 8.19 5.30 -5.31
C SER A 299 8.93 6.04 -6.44
N TRP A 300 8.39 7.16 -6.89
CA TRP A 300 9.03 7.98 -7.91
C TRP A 300 10.37 8.55 -7.43
N ALA A 301 11.38 8.53 -8.33
CA ALA A 301 12.59 9.30 -8.14
C ALA A 301 12.27 10.80 -8.10
N PRO A 302 12.99 11.62 -7.30
CA PRO A 302 12.70 13.05 -7.14
C PRO A 302 12.71 13.83 -8.46
N ASP A 303 13.50 13.39 -9.45
CA ASP A 303 13.60 14.01 -10.76
C ASP A 303 12.49 13.59 -11.75
N SER A 304 11.59 12.70 -11.33
CA SER A 304 10.46 12.19 -12.11
C SER A 304 10.84 11.42 -13.37
N LYS A 305 12.07 10.90 -13.46
CA LYS A 305 12.53 10.13 -14.62
C LYS A 305 12.49 8.63 -14.44
N ALA A 306 12.31 8.19 -13.20
CA ALA A 306 12.29 6.79 -12.83
C ALA A 306 11.35 6.56 -11.65
N PHE A 307 10.97 5.31 -11.40
CA PHE A 307 10.30 4.87 -10.18
C PHE A 307 10.78 3.47 -9.80
N ALA A 308 10.73 3.15 -8.51
CA ALA A 308 11.07 1.85 -7.99
C ALA A 308 9.82 0.96 -7.85
N PHE A 309 10.00 -0.35 -7.93
CA PHE A 309 8.96 -1.35 -7.66
C PHE A 309 9.60 -2.67 -7.24
N VAL A 310 8.78 -3.60 -6.73
CA VAL A 310 9.23 -4.95 -6.39
C VAL A 310 8.52 -5.97 -7.25
N SER A 311 9.28 -6.85 -7.90
CA SER A 311 8.76 -8.09 -8.47
C SER A 311 9.19 -9.29 -7.63
N TYR A 312 8.52 -10.41 -7.80
CA TYR A 312 8.81 -11.64 -7.05
C TYR A 312 9.12 -12.80 -7.99
N ARG A 313 9.94 -13.72 -7.49
CA ARG A 313 10.16 -15.05 -8.09
C ARG A 313 9.96 -16.10 -7.01
N LEU A 314 9.24 -17.17 -7.31
CA LEU A 314 9.09 -18.29 -6.38
C LEU A 314 10.44 -18.99 -6.22
N LYS A 315 10.83 -19.29 -4.99
CA LYS A 315 11.97 -20.18 -4.71
C LYS A 315 11.66 -21.57 -5.27
N ARG A 316 12.65 -22.17 -5.88
CA ARG A 316 12.57 -23.54 -6.47
C ARG A 316 12.84 -24.58 -5.42
#